data_fb68e0f6d047c82a478e8ec59468fca6
#
_entry.id   fb68e0f6d047c82a478e8ec59468fca6
#
_cell.length_a   1.000
_cell.length_b   1.000
_cell.length_c   1.000
_cell.angle_alpha   90.00
_cell.angle_beta   90.00
_cell.angle_gamma   90.00
#
_symmetry.space_group_name_H-M   'P 1'
#
loop_
_entity.id
_entity.type
_entity.pdbx_description
1 polymer ?
#
loop_
_entity_poly.entity_id
_entity_poly.type
_entity_poly.pdbx_seq_one_letter_code
_entity_poly.pdbx_strand_id
1 'polypeptide(L)'
;MSESDSNTNIMSMTLTIIHLMATVFGAPSAETIRVGSYNIRLSGDWAKKADGANCWDLRKADLVALVKKLDLDAFGLQEVCPDQAAYLREHLPDYAFVGDHCGADRKSDEASPVFYRKSRFEAEKSGTFWLSETPDVPGRKGWGAACPRVCSYLILREKATGRRFCFANTHTDHVSELAREKGMLLVISRMREFGKGAPIVFTGDHNCRYGDKPAVAVRRVLKDARDIAEKTSGPHNTYQGFGKYKDGPVRVDGQKFDDYCIDYIYVSDGTRVLDFTTHDDFRPGTQLYPSDHFPVTATLVLPVGQSPD
;
A
#
# COMPACT_ATOMS: atom_id res chain seq x y z
N MET A 1 -30.61 -85.63 -29.65
CA MET A 1 -31.59 -85.05 -28.69
C MET A 1 -30.89 -84.37 -27.61
N SER A 2 -31.25 -83.11 -27.52
CA SER A 2 -31.26 -82.10 -26.47
C SER A 2 -29.90 -81.43 -26.17
N GLU A 3 -29.87 -80.30 -26.54
CA GLU A 3 -30.13 -79.00 -26.01
C GLU A 3 -28.93 -78.43 -25.26
N SER A 4 -28.41 -77.44 -25.91
CA SER A 4 -27.37 -76.51 -25.43
C SER A 4 -27.96 -75.43 -24.53
N ASP A 5 -27.39 -75.17 -23.40
CA ASP A 5 -27.61 -73.96 -22.64
C ASP A 5 -26.35 -73.09 -22.61
N SER A 6 -26.48 -71.94 -23.25
CA SER A 6 -25.49 -70.88 -23.27
C SER A 6 -25.69 -70.00 -22.06
N ASN A 7 -24.70 -69.90 -21.19
CA ASN A 7 -24.67 -68.99 -20.07
C ASN A 7 -23.77 -67.78 -20.41
N THR A 8 -24.43 -66.69 -20.70
CA THR A 8 -23.79 -65.37 -20.96
C THR A 8 -23.52 -64.72 -19.64
N ASN A 9 -22.27 -64.64 -19.26
CA ASN A 9 -21.79 -63.85 -18.12
C ASN A 9 -21.70 -62.34 -18.53
N ILE A 10 -22.59 -61.50 -17.99
CA ILE A 10 -22.55 -60.06 -18.07
C ILE A 10 -21.65 -59.53 -16.93
N MET A 11 -20.42 -59.17 -17.27
CA MET A 11 -19.55 -58.45 -16.36
C MET A 11 -20.03 -56.99 -16.27
N SER A 12 -20.62 -56.61 -15.14
CA SER A 12 -20.95 -55.26 -14.78
C SER A 12 -19.66 -54.50 -14.45
N MET A 13 -19.20 -53.63 -15.34
CA MET A 13 -18.14 -52.66 -15.05
C MET A 13 -18.72 -51.46 -14.29
N THR A 14 -18.50 -51.43 -12.98
CA THR A 14 -18.81 -50.30 -12.14
C THR A 14 -17.73 -49.22 -12.37
N LEU A 15 -18.08 -48.17 -13.10
CA LEU A 15 -17.19 -47.00 -13.34
C LEU A 15 -17.21 -46.11 -12.09
N THR A 16 -16.17 -46.20 -11.27
CA THR A 16 -15.99 -45.31 -10.13
C THR A 16 -15.45 -43.96 -10.64
N ILE A 17 -16.30 -42.95 -10.75
CA ILE A 17 -15.90 -41.56 -11.04
C ILE A 17 -15.32 -40.97 -9.75
N ILE A 18 -14.00 -40.89 -9.67
CA ILE A 18 -13.30 -40.15 -8.64
C ILE A 18 -13.41 -38.66 -9.01
N HIS A 19 -14.30 -37.94 -8.33
CA HIS A 19 -14.31 -36.46 -8.37
C HIS A 19 -13.10 -35.93 -7.62
N LEU A 20 -12.03 -35.60 -8.36
CA LEU A 20 -10.92 -34.84 -7.86
C LEU A 20 -11.39 -33.36 -7.72
N MET A 21 -11.82 -32.99 -6.51
CA MET A 21 -12.02 -31.58 -6.19
C MET A 21 -10.65 -30.91 -6.14
N ALA A 22 -10.19 -30.44 -7.29
CA ALA A 22 -9.11 -29.43 -7.34
C ALA A 22 -9.66 -28.17 -6.71
N THR A 23 -9.22 -27.83 -5.51
CA THR A 23 -9.33 -26.48 -4.96
C THR A 23 -8.51 -25.57 -5.87
N VAL A 24 -9.18 -24.99 -6.86
CA VAL A 24 -8.62 -23.93 -7.69
C VAL A 24 -8.45 -22.74 -6.76
N PHE A 25 -7.25 -22.54 -6.21
CA PHE A 25 -6.82 -21.21 -5.82
C PHE A 25 -6.80 -20.42 -7.13
N GLY A 26 -7.89 -19.70 -7.41
CA GLY A 26 -8.02 -18.91 -8.60
C GLY A 26 -6.87 -17.90 -8.62
N ALA A 27 -6.10 -17.89 -9.70
CA ALA A 27 -5.24 -16.76 -10.02
C ALA A 27 -6.10 -15.49 -9.85
N PRO A 28 -5.56 -14.41 -9.28
CA PRO A 28 -6.33 -13.18 -9.11
C PRO A 28 -6.97 -12.81 -10.44
N SER A 29 -8.30 -12.66 -10.44
CA SER A 29 -9.02 -12.35 -11.68
C SER A 29 -8.42 -11.07 -12.26
N ALA A 30 -8.35 -10.93 -13.59
CA ALA A 30 -7.84 -9.74 -14.26
C ALA A 30 -8.56 -8.45 -13.83
N GLU A 31 -9.61 -8.55 -13.06
CA GLU A 31 -10.42 -7.43 -12.55
C GLU A 31 -9.90 -6.84 -11.22
N THR A 32 -9.23 -7.62 -10.37
CA THR A 32 -8.79 -7.15 -9.06
C THR A 32 -7.37 -6.61 -9.08
N ILE A 33 -7.08 -5.60 -8.24
CA ILE A 33 -5.74 -5.04 -8.03
C ILE A 33 -5.46 -5.07 -6.53
N ARG A 34 -4.32 -5.67 -6.15
CA ARG A 34 -3.84 -5.68 -4.76
C ARG A 34 -2.89 -4.51 -4.54
N VAL A 35 -3.26 -3.62 -3.64
CA VAL A 35 -2.47 -2.42 -3.32
C VAL A 35 -2.06 -2.39 -1.85
N GLY A 36 -1.03 -1.59 -1.53
CA GLY A 36 -0.58 -1.46 -0.16
C GLY A 36 0.06 -0.11 0.15
N SER A 37 0.17 0.17 1.45
CA SER A 37 0.93 1.28 2.03
C SER A 37 1.75 0.77 3.19
N TYR A 38 3.02 1.19 3.30
CA TYR A 38 3.88 0.77 4.37
C TYR A 38 4.96 1.81 4.70
N ASN A 39 4.88 2.46 5.85
CA ASN A 39 5.99 3.22 6.40
C ASN A 39 7.05 2.22 6.88
N ILE A 40 8.24 2.28 6.27
CA ILE A 40 9.31 1.32 6.53
C ILE A 40 10.29 1.75 7.60
N ARG A 41 10.06 2.85 8.25
CA ARG A 41 10.96 3.49 9.22
C ARG A 41 12.31 3.84 8.59
N LEU A 42 12.71 5.07 8.66
CA LEU A 42 13.95 5.59 8.08
C LEU A 42 15.22 4.89 8.60
N SER A 43 16.28 4.99 7.83
CA SER A 43 17.64 4.59 8.19
C SER A 43 18.47 5.79 8.65
N GLY A 44 19.77 5.58 8.84
CA GLY A 44 20.74 6.61 9.20
C GLY A 44 21.26 6.48 10.64
N ASP A 45 22.31 7.20 10.94
CA ASP A 45 23.05 7.02 12.23
C ASP A 45 22.20 7.33 13.45
N TRP A 46 21.36 8.37 13.36
CA TRP A 46 20.43 8.69 14.43
C TRP A 46 19.42 7.57 14.66
N ALA A 47 18.78 7.08 13.61
CA ALA A 47 17.82 5.99 13.70
C ALA A 47 18.48 4.70 14.16
N LYS A 48 19.69 4.39 13.69
CA LYS A 48 20.46 3.23 14.13
C LYS A 48 20.68 3.23 15.64
N LYS A 49 21.00 4.39 16.21
CA LYS A 49 21.18 4.56 17.66
C LYS A 49 19.85 4.48 18.42
N ALA A 50 18.79 5.12 17.90
CA ALA A 50 17.49 5.19 18.56
C ALA A 50 16.76 3.84 18.55
N ASP A 51 16.80 3.14 17.42
CA ASP A 51 16.03 1.92 17.16
C ASP A 51 16.75 0.63 17.66
N GLY A 52 18.08 0.67 17.89
CA GLY A 52 18.84 -0.44 18.45
C GLY A 52 18.68 -1.75 17.65
N ALA A 53 18.06 -2.77 18.26
CA ALA A 53 17.79 -4.07 17.63
C ALA A 53 16.80 -3.98 16.44
N ASN A 54 16.09 -2.87 16.29
CA ASN A 54 15.17 -2.59 15.21
C ASN A 54 15.77 -1.67 14.12
N CYS A 55 17.09 -1.40 14.16
CA CYS A 55 17.73 -0.60 13.13
C CYS A 55 17.64 -1.25 11.75
N TRP A 56 17.71 -0.45 10.69
CA TRP A 56 17.57 -0.88 9.31
C TRP A 56 18.43 -2.08 8.94
N ASP A 57 19.71 -2.06 9.31
CA ASP A 57 20.67 -3.12 8.98
C ASP A 57 20.22 -4.51 9.45
N LEU A 58 19.50 -4.58 10.58
CA LEU A 58 19.04 -5.84 11.18
C LEU A 58 17.66 -6.29 10.71
N ARG A 59 16.84 -5.41 10.11
CA ARG A 59 15.45 -5.71 9.72
C ARG A 59 15.19 -5.68 8.20
N LYS A 60 16.13 -5.17 7.40
CA LYS A 60 15.93 -4.95 5.95
C LYS A 60 15.57 -6.20 5.16
N ALA A 61 16.20 -7.36 5.50
CA ALA A 61 15.90 -8.63 4.84
C ALA A 61 14.48 -9.12 5.15
N ASP A 62 14.07 -9.01 6.42
CA ASP A 62 12.73 -9.41 6.86
C ASP A 62 11.65 -8.50 6.30
N LEU A 63 11.95 -7.20 6.17
CA LEU A 63 11.05 -6.23 5.54
C LEU A 63 10.82 -6.59 4.06
N VAL A 64 11.88 -6.88 3.31
CA VAL A 64 11.76 -7.30 1.90
C VAL A 64 11.02 -8.63 1.79
N ALA A 65 11.26 -9.58 2.68
CA ALA A 65 10.55 -10.86 2.71
C ALA A 65 9.04 -10.65 2.95
N LEU A 66 8.68 -9.74 3.87
CA LEU A 66 7.28 -9.38 4.12
C LEU A 66 6.65 -8.73 2.88
N VAL A 67 7.30 -7.74 2.25
CA VAL A 67 6.80 -7.10 1.02
C VAL A 67 6.57 -8.15 -0.09
N LYS A 68 7.50 -9.09 -0.27
CA LYS A 68 7.32 -10.19 -1.23
C LYS A 68 6.15 -11.10 -0.87
N LYS A 69 5.98 -11.45 0.42
CA LYS A 69 4.86 -12.26 0.93
C LYS A 69 3.50 -11.60 0.65
N LEU A 70 3.42 -10.28 0.75
CA LEU A 70 2.20 -9.52 0.49
C LEU A 70 1.78 -9.58 -0.98
N ASP A 71 2.67 -9.87 -1.91
CA ASP A 71 2.42 -10.08 -3.35
C ASP A 71 1.54 -9.00 -3.98
N LEU A 72 1.94 -7.74 -3.80
CA LEU A 72 1.17 -6.58 -4.22
C LEU A 72 1.39 -6.24 -5.69
N ASP A 73 0.38 -5.66 -6.33
CA ASP A 73 0.44 -5.16 -7.69
C ASP A 73 1.05 -3.76 -7.77
N ALA A 74 0.66 -2.89 -6.84
CA ALA A 74 1.25 -1.58 -6.65
C ALA A 74 1.20 -1.19 -5.16
N PHE A 75 2.22 -0.50 -4.66
CA PHE A 75 2.26 -0.08 -3.27
C PHE A 75 3.14 1.15 -3.06
N GLY A 76 2.80 1.91 -2.04
CA GLY A 76 3.59 3.04 -1.56
C GLY A 76 4.41 2.67 -0.33
N LEU A 77 5.65 3.16 -0.27
CA LEU A 77 6.47 3.11 0.93
C LEU A 77 6.73 4.54 1.44
N GLN A 78 6.94 4.71 2.73
CA GLN A 78 7.27 5.99 3.34
C GLN A 78 8.57 5.89 4.14
N GLU A 79 9.20 7.02 4.41
CA GLU A 79 10.50 7.16 5.11
C GLU A 79 11.68 6.49 4.38
N VAL A 80 11.62 6.36 3.07
CA VAL A 80 12.65 5.65 2.30
C VAL A 80 13.87 6.54 2.09
N CYS A 81 14.95 6.29 2.86
CA CYS A 81 16.25 6.95 2.69
C CYS A 81 17.02 6.42 1.46
N PRO A 82 18.06 7.12 0.98
CA PRO A 82 18.80 6.74 -0.23
C PRO A 82 19.39 5.32 -0.20
N ASP A 83 19.94 4.88 0.94
CA ASP A 83 20.48 3.53 1.14
C ASP A 83 19.37 2.46 1.11
N GLN A 84 18.21 2.78 1.70
CA GLN A 84 17.02 1.94 1.65
C GLN A 84 16.48 1.81 0.22
N ALA A 85 16.41 2.94 -0.53
CA ALA A 85 15.97 2.94 -1.92
C ALA A 85 16.87 2.06 -2.80
N ALA A 86 18.20 2.11 -2.60
CA ALA A 86 19.15 1.27 -3.32
C ALA A 86 18.91 -0.21 -3.01
N TYR A 87 18.80 -0.57 -1.72
CA TYR A 87 18.56 -1.94 -1.28
C TYR A 87 17.23 -2.50 -1.81
N LEU A 88 16.15 -1.71 -1.74
CA LEU A 88 14.82 -2.14 -2.20
C LEU A 88 14.79 -2.36 -3.72
N ARG A 89 15.43 -1.50 -4.53
CA ARG A 89 15.53 -1.69 -5.99
C ARG A 89 16.26 -2.98 -6.36
N GLU A 90 17.34 -3.30 -5.63
CA GLU A 90 18.10 -4.52 -5.84
C GLU A 90 17.29 -5.78 -5.50
N HIS A 91 16.54 -5.74 -4.39
CA HIS A 91 15.87 -6.92 -3.85
C HIS A 91 14.41 -7.10 -4.28
N LEU A 92 13.84 -6.12 -5.01
CA LEU A 92 12.50 -6.16 -5.61
C LEU A 92 12.56 -5.99 -7.14
N PRO A 93 13.30 -6.83 -7.87
CA PRO A 93 13.57 -6.65 -9.31
C PRO A 93 12.33 -6.72 -10.20
N ASP A 94 11.24 -7.35 -9.74
CA ASP A 94 9.99 -7.47 -10.49
C ASP A 94 9.16 -6.18 -10.48
N TYR A 95 9.52 -5.23 -9.63
CA TYR A 95 8.85 -3.95 -9.51
C TYR A 95 9.65 -2.83 -10.15
N ALA A 96 8.94 -1.87 -10.74
CA ALA A 96 9.50 -0.57 -11.05
C ALA A 96 9.34 0.35 -9.83
N PHE A 97 10.29 1.26 -9.67
CA PHE A 97 10.35 2.24 -8.58
C PHE A 97 10.20 3.63 -9.16
N VAL A 98 9.30 4.44 -8.60
CA VAL A 98 9.12 5.84 -8.94
C VAL A 98 9.06 6.68 -7.66
N GLY A 99 9.87 7.72 -7.59
CA GLY A 99 9.90 8.67 -6.48
C GLY A 99 11.26 9.31 -6.30
N ASP A 100 11.26 10.63 -6.16
CA ASP A 100 12.44 11.41 -5.75
C ASP A 100 12.44 11.58 -4.22
N HIS A 101 13.60 11.83 -3.65
CA HIS A 101 13.74 12.22 -2.25
C HIS A 101 13.30 13.68 -2.04
N CYS A 102 12.86 14.02 -0.85
CA CYS A 102 12.25 15.31 -0.55
C CYS A 102 13.23 16.49 -0.45
N GLY A 103 14.53 16.22 -0.38
CA GLY A 103 15.57 17.24 -0.40
C GLY A 103 15.58 18.09 -1.68
N ALA A 104 16.21 19.25 -1.62
CA ALA A 104 16.28 20.18 -2.75
C ALA A 104 17.03 19.61 -3.96
N ASP A 105 17.95 18.69 -3.73
CA ASP A 105 18.72 17.97 -4.76
C ASP A 105 17.98 16.75 -5.33
N ARG A 106 16.79 16.44 -4.82
CA ARG A 106 15.97 15.26 -5.13
C ARG A 106 16.64 13.90 -4.81
N LYS A 107 17.70 13.90 -4.03
CA LYS A 107 18.53 12.73 -3.72
C LYS A 107 18.76 12.53 -2.23
N SER A 108 18.60 13.57 -1.42
CA SER A 108 18.77 13.55 0.02
C SER A 108 17.43 13.49 0.76
N ASP A 109 17.49 13.16 2.04
CA ASP A 109 16.37 13.00 2.94
C ASP A 109 15.48 11.77 2.57
N GLU A 110 14.22 11.80 2.98
CA GLU A 110 13.26 10.72 2.77
C GLU A 110 12.60 10.80 1.39
N ALA A 111 12.22 9.65 0.83
CA ALA A 111 11.31 9.55 -0.29
C ALA A 111 9.99 8.88 0.14
N SER A 112 8.95 9.12 -0.64
CA SER A 112 7.68 8.38 -0.57
C SER A 112 7.44 7.68 -1.90
N PRO A 113 8.24 6.65 -2.27
CA PRO A 113 8.17 6.04 -3.58
C PRO A 113 6.93 5.18 -3.77
N VAL A 114 6.59 4.96 -5.04
CA VAL A 114 5.64 3.94 -5.48
C VAL A 114 6.39 2.83 -6.20
N PHE A 115 6.04 1.60 -5.86
CA PHE A 115 6.41 0.39 -6.57
C PHE A 115 5.22 -0.16 -7.33
N TYR A 116 5.43 -0.64 -8.57
CA TYR A 116 4.39 -1.34 -9.33
C TYR A 116 4.98 -2.52 -10.10
N ARG A 117 4.21 -3.59 -10.25
CA ARG A 117 4.60 -4.82 -10.92
C ARG A 117 4.78 -4.58 -12.42
N LYS A 118 6.03 -4.68 -12.90
CA LYS A 118 6.42 -4.41 -14.31
C LYS A 118 5.74 -5.35 -15.30
N SER A 119 5.49 -6.60 -14.91
CA SER A 119 4.81 -7.57 -15.78
C SER A 119 3.35 -7.22 -16.05
N ARG A 120 2.68 -6.54 -15.09
CA ARG A 120 1.25 -6.22 -15.15
C ARG A 120 0.95 -4.84 -15.68
N PHE A 121 1.75 -3.85 -15.33
CA PHE A 121 1.48 -2.44 -15.62
C PHE A 121 2.59 -1.78 -16.40
N GLU A 122 2.23 -0.67 -17.04
CA GLU A 122 3.16 0.34 -17.52
C GLU A 122 2.74 1.71 -16.97
N ALA A 123 3.71 2.60 -16.75
CA ALA A 123 3.47 3.97 -16.32
C ALA A 123 3.37 4.87 -17.55
N GLU A 124 2.19 5.44 -17.80
CA GLU A 124 1.97 6.43 -18.86
C GLU A 124 2.50 7.81 -18.45
N LYS A 125 2.40 8.12 -17.16
CA LYS A 125 2.94 9.33 -16.56
C LYS A 125 3.40 9.03 -15.14
N SER A 126 4.50 9.65 -14.74
CA SER A 126 5.00 9.52 -13.38
C SER A 126 5.77 10.77 -12.97
N GLY A 127 5.94 10.95 -11.67
CA GLY A 127 6.76 12.05 -11.14
C GLY A 127 6.65 12.20 -9.63
N THR A 128 7.31 13.24 -9.15
CA THR A 128 7.30 13.65 -7.74
C THR A 128 7.05 15.16 -7.67
N PHE A 129 6.22 15.59 -6.72
CA PHE A 129 6.01 17.00 -6.41
C PHE A 129 6.01 17.21 -4.89
N TRP A 130 6.31 18.45 -4.48
CA TRP A 130 6.40 18.82 -3.06
C TRP A 130 5.04 19.27 -2.52
N LEU A 131 4.75 18.90 -1.28
CA LEU A 131 3.54 19.33 -0.57
C LEU A 131 3.74 20.75 -0.04
N SER A 132 3.64 21.71 -0.94
CA SER A 132 3.82 23.14 -0.64
C SER A 132 3.00 24.00 -1.59
N GLU A 133 2.98 25.31 -1.32
CA GLU A 133 2.37 26.33 -2.19
C GLU A 133 3.06 26.42 -3.57
N THR A 134 4.29 25.89 -3.67
CA THR A 134 5.08 25.81 -4.91
C THR A 134 5.50 24.37 -5.18
N PRO A 135 4.55 23.49 -5.56
CA PRO A 135 4.77 22.05 -5.57
C PRO A 135 5.83 21.56 -6.57
N ASP A 136 6.17 22.35 -7.56
CA ASP A 136 7.18 21.99 -8.55
C ASP A 136 8.60 22.49 -8.19
N VAL A 137 8.75 23.15 -7.01
CA VAL A 137 10.04 23.63 -6.51
C VAL A 137 10.58 22.65 -5.46
N PRO A 138 11.71 21.97 -5.74
CA PRO A 138 12.29 20.98 -4.83
C PRO A 138 12.68 21.54 -3.47
N GLY A 139 12.56 20.71 -2.42
CA GLY A 139 12.98 21.05 -1.06
C GLY A 139 12.07 22.03 -0.31
N ARG A 140 10.95 22.45 -0.90
CA ARG A 140 10.04 23.41 -0.26
C ARG A 140 9.18 22.77 0.80
N LYS A 141 9.10 23.43 1.95
CA LYS A 141 8.12 23.15 3.01
C LYS A 141 6.89 24.01 2.76
N GLY A 142 5.70 23.42 2.90
CA GLY A 142 4.43 24.15 2.73
C GLY A 142 3.68 24.30 4.04
N TRP A 143 2.90 25.38 4.17
CA TRP A 143 1.89 25.57 5.21
C TRP A 143 2.38 25.32 6.65
N GLY A 144 3.62 25.74 6.94
CA GLY A 144 4.22 25.57 8.26
C GLY A 144 4.71 24.15 8.58
N ALA A 145 4.95 23.34 7.58
CA ALA A 145 5.50 21.99 7.76
C ALA A 145 6.87 21.99 8.45
N ALA A 146 7.13 20.99 9.27
CA ALA A 146 8.42 20.81 9.96
C ALA A 146 9.55 20.45 8.99
N CYS A 147 9.25 19.66 7.96
CA CYS A 147 10.19 19.24 6.92
C CYS A 147 9.55 19.25 5.53
N PRO A 148 10.34 19.23 4.44
CA PRO A 148 9.81 19.03 3.12
C PRO A 148 9.09 17.67 3.03
N ARG A 149 7.95 17.62 2.35
CA ARG A 149 7.21 16.41 2.08
C ARG A 149 6.89 16.30 0.60
N VAL A 150 6.87 15.08 0.08
CA VAL A 150 6.66 14.82 -1.34
C VAL A 150 5.52 13.83 -1.55
N CYS A 151 4.90 13.94 -2.72
CA CYS A 151 4.04 12.90 -3.26
C CYS A 151 4.70 12.34 -4.52
N SER A 152 4.88 11.02 -4.55
CA SER A 152 5.20 10.30 -5.78
C SER A 152 3.91 9.80 -6.41
N TYR A 153 3.78 9.92 -7.72
CA TYR A 153 2.57 9.55 -8.43
C TYR A 153 2.81 8.84 -9.74
N LEU A 154 1.83 8.07 -10.16
CA LEU A 154 1.79 7.31 -11.41
C LEU A 154 0.40 7.39 -12.02
N ILE A 155 0.34 7.47 -13.34
CA ILE A 155 -0.82 7.04 -14.12
C ILE A 155 -0.44 5.68 -14.68
N LEU A 156 -1.03 4.64 -14.13
CA LEU A 156 -0.78 3.26 -14.52
C LEU A 156 -1.79 2.80 -15.55
N ARG A 157 -1.32 2.07 -16.57
CA ARG A 157 -2.15 1.33 -17.50
C ARG A 157 -1.90 -0.16 -17.33
N GLU A 158 -2.94 -0.92 -17.09
CA GLU A 158 -2.87 -2.38 -17.04
C GLU A 158 -2.71 -2.93 -18.46
N LYS A 159 -1.65 -3.71 -18.70
CA LYS A 159 -1.29 -4.18 -20.04
C LYS A 159 -2.33 -5.10 -20.67
N ALA A 160 -2.96 -5.95 -19.86
CA ALA A 160 -3.92 -6.92 -20.34
C ALA A 160 -5.27 -6.31 -20.74
N THR A 161 -5.73 -5.30 -20.01
CA THR A 161 -7.10 -4.75 -20.17
C THR A 161 -7.12 -3.32 -20.74
N GLY A 162 -5.98 -2.62 -20.72
CA GLY A 162 -5.90 -1.20 -21.01
C GLY A 162 -6.48 -0.29 -19.92
N ARG A 163 -6.98 -0.83 -18.82
CA ARG A 163 -7.56 -0.08 -17.71
C ARG A 163 -6.52 0.85 -17.09
N ARG A 164 -6.93 2.11 -16.85
CA ARG A 164 -6.08 3.16 -16.31
C ARG A 164 -6.51 3.53 -14.90
N PHE A 165 -5.55 3.88 -14.05
CA PHE A 165 -5.81 4.46 -12.74
C PHE A 165 -4.62 5.32 -12.28
N CYS A 166 -4.89 6.25 -11.38
CA CYS A 166 -3.87 7.04 -10.69
C CYS A 166 -3.46 6.32 -9.42
N PHE A 167 -2.16 6.24 -9.18
CA PHE A 167 -1.62 5.82 -7.89
C PHE A 167 -0.75 6.93 -7.33
N ALA A 168 -1.06 7.39 -6.12
CA ALA A 168 -0.30 8.42 -5.41
C ALA A 168 0.11 7.90 -4.03
N ASN A 169 1.30 8.29 -3.58
CA ASN A 169 1.83 7.93 -2.27
C ASN A 169 2.55 9.12 -1.63
N THR A 170 2.33 9.33 -0.34
CA THR A 170 2.96 10.42 0.42
C THR A 170 3.19 10.03 1.87
N HIS A 171 4.09 10.78 2.51
CA HIS A 171 4.21 10.86 3.96
C HIS A 171 3.97 12.33 4.34
N THR A 172 2.86 12.62 5.02
CA THR A 172 2.50 14.00 5.33
C THR A 172 3.23 14.51 6.58
N ASP A 173 3.14 15.79 6.84
CA ASP A 173 3.87 16.42 7.95
C ASP A 173 3.34 15.98 9.33
N HIS A 174 4.24 15.67 10.25
CA HIS A 174 3.90 15.19 11.59
C HIS A 174 3.57 16.32 12.59
N VAL A 175 3.83 17.58 12.25
CA VAL A 175 3.62 18.73 13.15
C VAL A 175 2.40 19.55 12.71
N SER A 176 2.38 20.05 11.48
CA SER A 176 1.38 20.99 10.99
C SER A 176 0.13 20.31 10.46
N GLU A 177 -1.00 20.43 11.18
CA GLU A 177 -2.31 19.98 10.71
C GLU A 177 -2.70 20.63 9.38
N LEU A 178 -2.40 21.94 9.25
CA LEU A 178 -2.69 22.67 8.02
C LEU A 178 -1.90 22.14 6.82
N ALA A 179 -0.61 21.77 7.04
CA ALA A 179 0.22 21.18 5.99
C ALA A 179 -0.32 19.81 5.57
N ARG A 180 -0.79 18.98 6.52
CA ARG A 180 -1.46 17.71 6.21
C ARG A 180 -2.70 17.91 5.36
N GLU A 181 -3.62 18.77 5.80
CA GLU A 181 -4.88 19.03 5.09
C GLU A 181 -4.63 19.55 3.67
N LYS A 182 -3.84 20.63 3.55
CA LYS A 182 -3.54 21.26 2.25
C LYS A 182 -2.75 20.33 1.33
N GLY A 183 -1.77 19.61 1.88
CA GLY A 183 -0.95 18.66 1.13
C GLY A 183 -1.78 17.52 0.55
N MET A 184 -2.64 16.88 1.35
CA MET A 184 -3.50 15.79 0.88
C MET A 184 -4.50 16.26 -0.18
N LEU A 185 -5.11 17.43 0.00
CA LEU A 185 -6.02 18.00 -1.01
C LEU A 185 -5.28 18.40 -2.30
N LEU A 186 -4.03 18.89 -2.20
CA LEU A 186 -3.17 19.13 -3.38
C LEU A 186 -2.92 17.83 -4.15
N VAL A 187 -2.61 16.71 -3.46
CA VAL A 187 -2.43 15.41 -4.10
C VAL A 187 -3.66 15.03 -4.91
N ILE A 188 -4.86 15.10 -4.30
CA ILE A 188 -6.11 14.74 -4.96
C ILE A 188 -6.36 15.64 -6.18
N SER A 189 -6.14 16.95 -6.04
CA SER A 189 -6.30 17.91 -7.14
C SER A 189 -5.40 17.57 -8.33
N ARG A 190 -4.11 17.30 -8.09
CA ARG A 190 -3.15 16.92 -9.14
C ARG A 190 -3.47 15.56 -9.76
N MET A 191 -3.93 14.59 -8.96
CA MET A 191 -4.33 13.29 -9.53
C MET A 191 -5.54 13.41 -10.43
N ARG A 192 -6.50 14.26 -10.12
CA ARG A 192 -7.65 14.55 -11.01
C ARG A 192 -7.20 15.21 -12.31
N GLU A 193 -6.31 16.18 -12.22
CA GLU A 193 -5.74 16.87 -13.37
C GLU A 193 -4.97 15.91 -14.29
N PHE A 194 -4.04 15.14 -13.72
CA PHE A 194 -3.16 14.25 -14.47
C PHE A 194 -3.86 13.01 -15.01
N GLY A 195 -4.77 12.46 -14.21
CA GLY A 195 -5.50 11.22 -14.53
C GLY A 195 -6.65 11.40 -15.52
N LYS A 196 -7.15 12.64 -15.72
CA LYS A 196 -8.24 12.94 -16.65
C LYS A 196 -9.43 11.97 -16.48
N GLY A 197 -9.95 11.85 -15.26
CA GLY A 197 -11.09 10.99 -14.94
C GLY A 197 -10.72 9.53 -14.56
N ALA A 198 -9.46 9.13 -14.63
CA ALA A 198 -9.04 7.82 -14.15
C ALA A 198 -9.26 7.70 -12.62
N PRO A 199 -9.69 6.52 -12.11
CA PRO A 199 -9.84 6.28 -10.68
C PRO A 199 -8.53 6.55 -9.93
N ILE A 200 -8.64 7.04 -8.69
CA ILE A 200 -7.50 7.36 -7.82
C ILE A 200 -7.37 6.30 -6.72
N VAL A 201 -6.16 5.81 -6.52
CA VAL A 201 -5.71 5.12 -5.32
C VAL A 201 -4.66 6.02 -4.66
N PHE A 202 -4.92 6.43 -3.42
CA PHE A 202 -4.05 7.34 -2.69
C PHE A 202 -3.65 6.71 -1.36
N THR A 203 -2.36 6.39 -1.23
CA THR A 203 -1.76 5.71 -0.07
C THR A 203 -0.83 6.63 0.69
N GLY A 204 -0.58 6.32 1.95
CA GLY A 204 0.44 7.01 2.72
C GLY A 204 0.31 6.86 4.22
N ASP A 205 1.39 7.25 4.90
CA ASP A 205 1.36 7.67 6.29
C ASP A 205 0.90 9.13 6.32
N HIS A 206 -0.34 9.33 6.74
CA HIS A 206 -0.93 10.67 6.71
C HIS A 206 -0.78 11.41 8.04
N ASN A 207 -0.08 10.84 9.03
CA ASN A 207 0.17 11.46 10.32
C ASN A 207 -1.08 12.12 10.94
N CYS A 208 -2.26 11.60 10.64
CA CYS A 208 -3.52 12.07 11.17
C CYS A 208 -4.45 10.90 11.47
N ARG A 209 -5.28 11.07 12.48
CA ARG A 209 -6.26 10.09 12.91
C ARG A 209 -7.53 10.21 12.08
N TYR A 210 -8.36 9.23 12.18
CA TYR A 210 -9.64 9.18 11.46
C TYR A 210 -10.52 10.44 11.68
N GLY A 211 -10.60 10.97 12.92
CA GLY A 211 -11.39 12.15 13.26
C GLY A 211 -10.74 13.50 12.99
N ASP A 212 -9.46 13.54 12.64
CA ASP A 212 -8.74 14.78 12.42
C ASP A 212 -9.17 15.46 11.11
N LYS A 213 -9.10 16.81 11.07
CA LYS A 213 -9.55 17.60 9.93
C LYS A 213 -8.99 17.15 8.59
N PRO A 214 -7.68 16.81 8.45
CA PRO A 214 -7.13 16.34 7.19
C PRO A 214 -7.83 15.07 6.67
N ALA A 215 -8.01 14.05 7.52
CA ALA A 215 -8.66 12.81 7.16
C ALA A 215 -10.15 13.03 6.80
N VAL A 216 -10.85 13.87 7.57
CA VAL A 216 -12.25 14.26 7.28
C VAL A 216 -12.34 14.97 5.92
N ALA A 217 -11.39 15.88 5.60
CA ALA A 217 -11.38 16.60 4.33
C ALA A 217 -11.20 15.65 3.13
N VAL A 218 -10.30 14.66 3.24
CA VAL A 218 -10.08 13.65 2.20
C VAL A 218 -11.32 12.79 2.00
N ARG A 219 -11.97 12.31 3.08
CA ARG A 219 -13.16 11.46 2.99
C ARG A 219 -14.40 12.14 2.40
N ARG A 220 -14.40 13.46 2.25
CA ARG A 220 -15.43 14.18 1.47
C ARG A 220 -15.29 13.99 -0.04
N VAL A 221 -14.12 13.55 -0.52
CA VAL A 221 -13.77 13.50 -1.96
C VAL A 221 -13.27 12.15 -2.43
N LEU A 222 -12.77 11.31 -1.52
CA LEU A 222 -12.38 9.91 -1.72
C LEU A 222 -13.02 9.07 -0.61
N LYS A 223 -13.00 7.76 -0.77
CA LYS A 223 -13.45 6.80 0.26
C LYS A 223 -12.23 6.20 0.96
N ASP A 224 -12.32 6.00 2.27
CA ASP A 224 -11.36 5.19 3.00
C ASP A 224 -11.63 3.71 2.66
N ALA A 225 -10.62 3.01 2.17
CA ALA A 225 -10.75 1.62 1.78
C ALA A 225 -11.14 0.72 2.95
N ARG A 226 -10.69 1.04 4.17
CA ARG A 226 -11.07 0.29 5.38
C ARG A 226 -12.57 0.41 5.69
N ASP A 227 -13.15 1.61 5.52
CA ASP A 227 -14.56 1.86 5.83
C ASP A 227 -15.52 1.14 4.90
N ILE A 228 -15.12 0.96 3.63
CA ILE A 228 -15.97 0.39 2.59
C ILE A 228 -15.60 -1.05 2.21
N ALA A 229 -14.61 -1.65 2.88
CA ALA A 229 -14.20 -3.02 2.63
C ALA A 229 -15.29 -4.02 3.00
N GLU A 230 -15.51 -5.02 2.12
CA GLU A 230 -16.43 -6.13 2.39
C GLU A 230 -15.94 -6.99 3.57
N LYS A 231 -14.62 -7.02 3.77
CA LYS A 231 -13.97 -7.71 4.89
C LYS A 231 -12.77 -6.91 5.38
N THR A 232 -12.66 -6.72 6.69
CA THR A 232 -11.48 -6.14 7.35
C THR A 232 -10.82 -7.16 8.26
N SER A 233 -9.49 -7.13 8.38
CA SER A 233 -8.71 -7.99 9.26
C SER A 233 -7.46 -7.31 9.78
N GLY A 234 -6.89 -7.88 10.87
CA GLY A 234 -5.73 -7.33 11.56
C GLY A 234 -6.08 -6.25 12.58
N PRO A 235 -5.06 -5.69 13.25
CA PRO A 235 -5.26 -4.66 14.27
C PRO A 235 -5.80 -3.36 13.68
N HIS A 236 -6.46 -2.57 14.55
CA HIS A 236 -6.95 -1.24 14.16
C HIS A 236 -5.79 -0.25 13.95
N ASN A 237 -4.85 -0.22 14.91
CA ASN A 237 -3.69 0.67 14.86
C ASN A 237 -2.72 0.25 13.76
N THR A 238 -2.18 1.22 13.04
CA THR A 238 -1.15 1.00 12.02
C THR A 238 0.24 1.39 12.51
N TYR A 239 0.37 2.42 13.34
CA TYR A 239 1.61 2.72 14.06
C TYR A 239 1.65 1.97 15.38
N GLN A 240 2.72 1.20 15.62
CA GLN A 240 2.89 0.36 16.81
C GLN A 240 4.23 0.59 17.55
N GLY A 241 5.12 1.43 17.01
CA GLY A 241 6.36 1.86 17.68
C GLY A 241 7.26 0.70 18.08
N PHE A 242 7.51 -0.26 17.17
CA PHE A 242 8.25 -1.50 17.42
C PHE A 242 7.67 -2.33 18.60
N GLY A 243 6.34 -2.46 18.63
CA GLY A 243 5.62 -3.24 19.64
C GLY A 243 5.21 -2.47 20.88
N LYS A 244 5.68 -1.23 21.06
CA LYS A 244 5.39 -0.42 22.23
C LYS A 244 3.88 -0.08 22.36
N TYR A 245 3.17 0.04 21.25
CA TYR A 245 1.81 0.56 21.19
C TYR A 245 0.80 -0.42 20.55
N LYS A 246 1.17 -1.69 20.40
CA LYS A 246 0.34 -2.69 19.70
C LYS A 246 -0.98 -3.02 20.40
N ASP A 247 -1.01 -2.98 21.74
CA ASP A 247 -2.10 -3.56 22.53
C ASP A 247 -3.09 -2.52 23.10
N GLY A 248 -3.14 -1.32 22.53
CA GLY A 248 -4.18 -0.38 22.95
C GLY A 248 -3.70 1.04 23.24
N PRO A 249 -4.51 1.84 23.93
CA PRO A 249 -4.29 3.26 24.07
C PRO A 249 -3.00 3.55 24.82
N VAL A 250 -2.13 4.34 24.19
CA VAL A 250 -0.91 4.82 24.83
C VAL A 250 -1.16 6.16 25.47
N ARG A 251 -0.69 6.31 26.67
CA ARG A 251 -0.62 7.61 27.35
C ARG A 251 0.70 8.27 26.97
N VAL A 252 0.64 9.33 26.21
CA VAL A 252 1.74 10.27 26.03
C VAL A 252 1.35 11.54 26.77
N ASP A 253 2.15 11.97 27.73
CA ASP A 253 1.92 13.16 28.55
C ASP A 253 0.54 13.23 29.24
N GLY A 254 0.02 12.09 29.70
CA GLY A 254 -1.24 11.99 30.42
C GLY A 254 -2.49 12.05 29.56
N GLN A 255 -2.36 12.21 28.25
CA GLN A 255 -3.46 12.13 27.31
C GLN A 255 -3.66 10.68 26.84
N LYS A 256 -4.93 10.27 26.75
CA LYS A 256 -5.32 8.98 26.22
C LYS A 256 -5.41 9.09 24.70
N PHE A 257 -4.46 8.52 23.97
CA PHE A 257 -4.55 8.38 22.53
C PHE A 257 -5.13 6.99 22.22
N ASP A 258 -6.38 6.95 21.80
CA ASP A 258 -7.09 5.70 21.55
C ASP A 258 -6.89 5.20 20.10
N ASP A 259 -6.26 5.99 19.23
CA ASP A 259 -6.21 5.72 17.80
C ASP A 259 -4.84 6.10 17.19
N TYR A 260 -4.07 5.10 16.77
CA TYR A 260 -2.85 5.22 15.99
C TYR A 260 -3.02 4.68 14.56
N CYS A 261 -4.25 4.68 14.05
CA CYS A 261 -4.51 4.42 12.65
C CYS A 261 -4.18 5.68 11.85
N ILE A 262 -2.96 5.73 11.30
CA ILE A 262 -2.43 6.89 10.57
C ILE A 262 -1.99 6.56 9.15
N ASP A 263 -1.97 5.27 8.78
CA ASP A 263 -1.69 4.79 7.44
C ASP A 263 -3.00 4.43 6.73
N TYR A 264 -3.20 4.98 5.54
CA TYR A 264 -4.46 4.89 4.81
C TYR A 264 -4.29 4.45 3.36
N ILE A 265 -5.34 3.87 2.82
CA ILE A 265 -5.58 3.66 1.40
C ILE A 265 -6.91 4.33 1.08
N TYR A 266 -6.87 5.47 0.40
CA TYR A 266 -8.06 6.15 -0.10
C TYR A 266 -8.31 5.80 -1.56
N VAL A 267 -9.56 5.66 -1.95
CA VAL A 267 -9.96 5.26 -3.30
C VAL A 267 -11.08 6.16 -3.83
N SER A 268 -11.14 6.28 -5.17
CA SER A 268 -12.25 6.97 -5.84
C SER A 268 -13.59 6.31 -5.54
N ASP A 269 -14.65 7.12 -5.55
CA ASP A 269 -16.02 6.61 -5.49
C ASP A 269 -16.30 5.58 -6.60
N GLY A 270 -17.15 4.61 -6.32
CA GLY A 270 -17.42 3.48 -7.23
C GLY A 270 -16.36 2.36 -7.19
N THR A 271 -15.25 2.51 -6.45
CA THR A 271 -14.32 1.40 -6.18
C THR A 271 -14.95 0.42 -5.19
N ARG A 272 -14.93 -0.87 -5.52
CA ARG A 272 -15.24 -1.93 -4.55
C ARG A 272 -13.95 -2.36 -3.87
N VAL A 273 -14.00 -2.51 -2.55
CA VAL A 273 -12.89 -3.02 -1.74
C VAL A 273 -13.31 -4.36 -1.19
N LEU A 274 -12.73 -5.44 -1.73
CA LEU A 274 -13.07 -6.81 -1.34
C LEU A 274 -12.53 -7.18 0.02
N ASP A 275 -11.30 -6.73 0.31
CA ASP A 275 -10.69 -6.88 1.63
C ASP A 275 -9.78 -5.69 1.94
N PHE A 276 -9.62 -5.43 3.23
CA PHE A 276 -8.62 -4.54 3.81
C PHE A 276 -7.95 -5.25 4.98
N THR A 277 -6.62 -5.28 5.01
CA THR A 277 -5.86 -5.96 6.07
C THR A 277 -4.75 -5.08 6.61
N THR A 278 -4.67 -4.95 7.93
CA THR A 278 -3.48 -4.47 8.65
C THR A 278 -2.67 -5.70 9.06
N HIS A 279 -1.42 -5.78 8.62
CA HIS A 279 -0.57 -6.96 8.82
C HIS A 279 0.34 -6.78 10.04
N ASP A 280 0.18 -7.62 11.04
CA ASP A 280 0.94 -7.60 12.29
C ASP A 280 2.05 -8.69 12.36
N ASP A 281 2.60 -9.01 11.21
CA ASP A 281 3.66 -10.03 11.07
C ASP A 281 4.94 -9.64 11.82
N PHE A 282 5.46 -10.56 12.62
CA PHE A 282 6.79 -10.44 13.22
C PHE A 282 7.89 -10.83 12.24
N ARG A 283 9.12 -10.38 12.53
CA ARG A 283 10.33 -10.91 11.92
C ARG A 283 10.47 -12.41 12.28
N PRO A 284 10.77 -13.28 11.32
CA PRO A 284 10.81 -14.74 11.57
C PRO A 284 11.71 -15.11 12.77
N GLY A 285 11.17 -15.93 13.66
CA GLY A 285 11.89 -16.41 14.84
C GLY A 285 12.11 -15.37 15.95
N THR A 286 11.47 -14.22 15.87
CA THR A 286 11.59 -13.14 16.86
C THR A 286 10.22 -12.61 17.30
N GLN A 287 10.21 -11.71 18.30
CA GLN A 287 9.05 -10.89 18.66
C GLN A 287 9.23 -9.44 18.18
N LEU A 288 10.14 -9.22 17.22
CA LEU A 288 10.44 -7.91 16.66
C LEU A 288 9.69 -7.70 15.34
N TYR A 289 9.31 -6.47 15.06
CA TYR A 289 8.65 -6.09 13.82
C TYR A 289 9.63 -5.62 12.74
N PRO A 290 9.30 -5.78 11.42
CA PRO A 290 10.14 -5.25 10.34
C PRO A 290 10.14 -3.73 10.26
N SER A 291 9.13 -3.05 10.83
CA SER A 291 9.03 -1.58 10.96
C SER A 291 8.30 -1.23 12.26
N ASP A 292 8.26 0.05 12.62
CA ASP A 292 7.42 0.59 13.70
C ASP A 292 5.96 0.88 13.27
N HIS A 293 5.66 0.68 11.98
CA HIS A 293 4.32 0.62 11.44
C HIS A 293 3.96 -0.80 10.99
N PHE A 294 2.67 -1.06 10.85
CA PHE A 294 2.14 -2.23 10.16
C PHE A 294 1.81 -1.88 8.71
N PRO A 295 2.13 -2.73 7.72
CA PRO A 295 1.65 -2.52 6.37
C PRO A 295 0.12 -2.69 6.31
N VAL A 296 -0.53 -1.84 5.53
CA VAL A 296 -1.94 -1.97 5.19
C VAL A 296 -2.09 -2.35 3.72
N THR A 297 -3.02 -3.26 3.43
CA THR A 297 -3.29 -3.71 2.06
C THR A 297 -4.78 -3.71 1.76
N ALA A 298 -5.12 -3.59 0.49
CA ALA A 298 -6.49 -3.73 0.00
C ALA A 298 -6.53 -4.44 -1.35
N THR A 299 -7.57 -5.25 -1.56
CA THR A 299 -7.92 -5.83 -2.86
C THR A 299 -9.07 -5.03 -3.45
N LEU A 300 -8.81 -4.40 -4.60
CA LEU A 300 -9.69 -3.43 -5.22
C LEU A 300 -10.26 -3.95 -6.54
N VAL A 301 -11.54 -3.64 -6.81
CA VAL A 301 -12.12 -3.64 -8.15
C VAL A 301 -12.39 -2.17 -8.50
N LEU A 302 -11.58 -1.62 -9.40
CA LEU A 302 -11.70 -0.22 -9.79
C LEU A 302 -12.90 -0.04 -10.74
N PRO A 303 -13.60 1.10 -10.67
CA PRO A 303 -14.63 1.44 -11.65
C PRO A 303 -14.02 1.52 -13.05
N VAL A 304 -14.81 1.23 -14.07
CA VAL A 304 -14.42 1.48 -15.46
C VAL A 304 -14.24 2.98 -15.61
N GLY A 305 -13.02 3.42 -15.87
CA GLY A 305 -12.73 4.84 -16.08
C GLY A 305 -13.53 5.37 -17.26
N GLN A 306 -14.00 6.61 -17.16
CA GLN A 306 -14.55 7.29 -18.34
C GLN A 306 -13.41 7.44 -19.35
N SER A 307 -13.65 7.03 -20.59
CA SER A 307 -12.71 7.31 -21.67
C SER A 307 -12.52 8.83 -21.74
N PRO A 308 -11.30 9.34 -21.85
CA PRO A 308 -11.13 10.74 -22.21
C PRO A 308 -11.73 10.92 -23.61
N ASP A 309 -12.82 11.68 -23.70
CA ASP A 309 -13.33 12.19 -24.97
C ASP A 309 -12.32 13.13 -25.62
#